data_036124bfba46b90c9ecd5fd584cf870c
#
_entry.id   036124bfba46b90c9ecd5fd584cf870c
#
_cell.length_a   1.000
_cell.length_b   1.000
_cell.length_c   1.000
_cell.angle_alpha   90.00
_cell.angle_beta   90.00
_cell.angle_gamma   90.00
#
_symmetry.space_group_name_H-M   'P 1'
#
loop_
_entity.id
_entity.type
_entity.pdbx_description
1 polymer ?
#
loop_
_entity_poly.entity_id
_entity_poly.type
_entity_poly.pdbx_seq_one_letter_code
_entity_poly.pdbx_strand_id
1 'polypeptide(L)'
;MSWILTVFVIIPVLMLCGLWVAKNDNQVRGVMVAGSTALLIGAIWLTVYFVQQRNAGNHDAMLLTNSVMWFKPLNIAFSVGVDGISVVMILLSAIIVFTGTFASWQLEPMKKEYFLWFVLLSSGVFGFFISTDMFTMFMFYEVALIPMYLLIGVWGTGPKEYSAMKLTLMLMGGSALLVLGILGIYYFSGATTMDVMELARMHAMPKNIQNIFFPLVFIGFGVLGALFPFHTWSPDGHASAPTAVSMLHAGVLMKLGGYGCLRIAMFLMPDALEMWAPVFLVLTTISVVYGALSACVQTDLKYINAYSSVSHCGMVLFALVMTTQTAITGAILQMLSHGLMTALFFACIGMIYHRAGTRDVRYLGGLMKVIPFLAVSYVVAGLANLGLPGFSGFVAEMTIFVGSFENAGTFHRVATIIACTAIVITAVYILRVVGKILFQKIPNKKFYELHDATWDERFAIGCLIFCVAGLGLCPLFFENMIMDAVHPIFDHIFTYIPTLGNL
;
A
#
# COMPACT_ATOMS: atom_id res chain seq x y z
N MET A 1 -6.78 -1.20 28.91
CA MET A 1 -6.70 -1.58 27.48
C MET A 1 -6.58 -0.39 26.52
N SER A 2 -6.88 0.81 26.95
CA SER A 2 -6.98 2.00 26.08
C SER A 2 -5.73 2.35 25.24
N TRP A 3 -4.52 2.08 25.72
CA TRP A 3 -3.27 2.42 25.02
C TRP A 3 -2.62 1.25 24.28
N ILE A 4 -3.34 0.16 24.04
CA ILE A 4 -2.73 -1.04 23.43
C ILE A 4 -2.28 -0.80 21.98
N LEU A 5 -2.92 0.10 21.24
CA LEU A 5 -2.51 0.45 19.88
C LEU A 5 -1.13 1.12 19.82
N THR A 6 -0.71 1.78 20.90
CA THR A 6 0.63 2.38 20.94
C THR A 6 1.77 1.35 20.87
N VAL A 7 1.46 0.08 21.11
CA VAL A 7 2.41 -1.03 20.96
C VAL A 7 3.01 -1.05 19.55
N PHE A 8 2.22 -0.68 18.51
CA PHE A 8 2.71 -0.60 17.13
C PHE A 8 3.70 0.54 16.88
N VAL A 9 3.83 1.49 17.79
CA VAL A 9 4.88 2.53 17.80
C VAL A 9 5.97 2.21 18.80
N ILE A 10 5.62 1.66 19.96
CA ILE A 10 6.59 1.33 21.03
C ILE A 10 7.52 0.19 20.59
N ILE A 11 7.01 -0.89 19.97
CA ILE A 11 7.87 -1.99 19.50
C ILE A 11 8.92 -1.50 18.50
N PRO A 12 8.61 -0.75 17.42
CA PRO A 12 9.63 -0.16 16.56
C PRO A 12 10.66 0.71 17.31
N VAL A 13 10.24 1.51 18.28
CA VAL A 13 11.17 2.30 19.11
C VAL A 13 12.10 1.39 19.91
N LEU A 14 11.58 0.31 20.51
CA LEU A 14 12.41 -0.68 21.21
C LEU A 14 13.36 -1.42 20.24
N MET A 15 12.91 -1.71 19.02
CA MET A 15 13.78 -2.26 17.97
C MET A 15 14.92 -1.30 17.62
N LEU A 16 14.64 0.00 17.46
CA LEU A 16 15.67 1.01 17.22
C LEU A 16 16.69 1.06 18.35
N CYS A 17 16.24 1.06 19.61
CA CYS A 17 17.14 0.99 20.78
C CYS A 17 17.96 -0.31 20.78
N GLY A 18 17.35 -1.45 20.53
CA GLY A 18 18.01 -2.74 20.45
C GLY A 18 19.06 -2.80 19.34
N LEU A 19 18.72 -2.29 18.14
CA LEU A 19 19.65 -2.17 17.02
C LEU A 19 20.82 -1.23 17.34
N TRP A 20 20.56 -0.14 18.05
CA TRP A 20 21.62 0.80 18.41
C TRP A 20 22.67 0.15 19.32
N VAL A 21 22.24 -0.69 20.26
CA VAL A 21 23.11 -1.44 21.19
C VAL A 21 23.78 -2.65 20.54
N ALA A 22 23.18 -3.24 19.50
CA ALA A 22 23.68 -4.42 18.81
C ALA A 22 25.09 -4.21 18.26
N LYS A 23 26.00 -5.17 18.51
CA LYS A 23 27.42 -5.10 18.14
C LYS A 23 27.80 -6.01 16.98
N ASN A 24 27.00 -7.02 16.71
CA ASN A 24 27.25 -8.00 15.65
C ASN A 24 25.97 -8.38 14.90
N ASP A 25 26.13 -8.98 13.71
CA ASP A 25 25.06 -9.33 12.80
C ASP A 25 24.00 -10.25 13.42
N ASN A 26 24.41 -11.18 14.27
CA ASN A 26 23.47 -12.10 14.92
C ASN A 26 22.54 -11.36 15.89
N GLN A 27 23.06 -10.36 16.61
CA GLN A 27 22.23 -9.52 17.46
C GLN A 27 21.29 -8.65 16.65
N VAL A 28 21.77 -8.06 15.54
CA VAL A 28 20.92 -7.30 14.61
C VAL A 28 19.77 -8.17 14.09
N ARG A 29 20.08 -9.37 13.59
CA ARG A 29 19.07 -10.34 13.14
C ARG A 29 18.10 -10.72 14.25
N GLY A 30 18.62 -10.98 15.46
CA GLY A 30 17.81 -11.33 16.64
C GLY A 30 16.80 -10.25 17.00
N VAL A 31 17.23 -8.97 17.05
CA VAL A 31 16.34 -7.83 17.31
C VAL A 31 15.27 -7.72 16.21
N MET A 32 15.65 -7.85 14.94
CA MET A 32 14.73 -7.73 13.82
C MET A 32 13.67 -8.86 13.83
N VAL A 33 14.10 -10.10 14.04
CA VAL A 33 13.15 -11.23 14.11
C VAL A 33 12.22 -11.09 15.31
N ALA A 34 12.75 -10.80 16.49
CA ALA A 34 11.94 -10.65 17.70
C ALA A 34 10.92 -9.51 17.55
N GLY A 35 11.36 -8.34 17.09
CA GLY A 35 10.49 -7.17 16.93
C GLY A 35 9.45 -7.35 15.84
N SER A 36 9.84 -7.82 14.65
CA SER A 36 8.88 -8.05 13.54
C SER A 36 7.88 -9.16 13.87
N THR A 37 8.31 -10.22 14.57
CA THR A 37 7.40 -11.27 15.07
C THR A 37 6.43 -10.71 16.10
N ALA A 38 6.90 -9.87 17.04
CA ALA A 38 6.02 -9.25 18.03
C ALA A 38 4.97 -8.33 17.37
N LEU A 39 5.36 -7.55 16.33
CA LEU A 39 4.43 -6.74 15.53
C LEU A 39 3.40 -7.63 14.80
N LEU A 40 3.83 -8.74 14.22
CA LEU A 40 2.94 -9.67 13.52
C LEU A 40 1.94 -10.32 14.49
N ILE A 41 2.41 -10.81 15.65
CA ILE A 41 1.53 -11.36 16.69
C ILE A 41 0.55 -10.30 17.17
N GLY A 42 1.01 -9.07 17.41
CA GLY A 42 0.15 -7.94 17.78
C GLY A 42 -0.92 -7.64 16.74
N ALA A 43 -0.57 -7.67 15.45
CA ALA A 43 -1.51 -7.45 14.34
C ALA A 43 -2.55 -8.58 14.22
N ILE A 44 -2.13 -9.84 14.36
CA ILE A 44 -3.03 -10.99 14.38
C ILE A 44 -3.98 -10.90 15.59
N TRP A 45 -3.44 -10.60 16.78
CA TRP A 45 -4.26 -10.40 17.97
C TRP A 45 -5.28 -9.28 17.76
N LEU A 46 -4.88 -8.15 17.19
CA LEU A 46 -5.76 -7.01 16.88
C LEU A 46 -6.88 -7.43 15.92
N THR A 47 -6.56 -8.22 14.90
CA THR A 47 -7.54 -8.75 13.94
C THR A 47 -8.57 -9.65 14.63
N VAL A 48 -8.10 -10.59 15.46
CA VAL A 48 -8.99 -11.49 16.23
C VAL A 48 -9.85 -10.70 17.21
N TYR A 49 -9.25 -9.74 17.94
CA TYR A 49 -9.98 -8.87 18.87
C TYR A 49 -11.08 -8.06 18.15
N PHE A 50 -10.76 -7.48 16.99
CA PHE A 50 -11.72 -6.73 16.18
C PHE A 50 -12.93 -7.60 15.81
N VAL A 51 -12.69 -8.80 15.27
CA VAL A 51 -13.76 -9.75 14.90
C VAL A 51 -14.59 -10.17 16.12
N GLN A 52 -13.95 -10.42 17.27
CA GLN A 52 -14.65 -10.76 18.50
C GLN A 52 -15.57 -9.63 18.97
N GLN A 53 -15.12 -8.37 18.91
CA GLN A 53 -15.94 -7.20 19.27
C GLN A 53 -17.14 -7.07 18.34
N ARG A 54 -16.96 -7.23 17.03
CA ARG A 54 -18.06 -7.20 16.05
C ARG A 54 -19.06 -8.32 16.28
N ASN A 55 -18.62 -9.53 16.53
CA ASN A 55 -19.47 -10.68 16.85
C ASN A 55 -20.21 -10.51 18.19
N ALA A 56 -19.64 -9.76 19.13
CA ALA A 56 -20.29 -9.39 20.39
C ALA A 56 -21.31 -8.25 20.27
N GLY A 57 -21.54 -7.72 19.07
CA GLY A 57 -22.51 -6.66 18.80
C GLY A 57 -21.97 -5.24 19.06
N ASN A 58 -20.67 -5.06 19.22
CA ASN A 58 -20.07 -3.74 19.31
C ASN A 58 -19.86 -3.18 17.89
N HIS A 59 -20.66 -2.19 17.50
CA HIS A 59 -20.62 -1.53 16.19
C HIS A 59 -20.07 -0.10 16.27
N ASP A 60 -19.28 0.23 17.30
CA ASP A 60 -18.61 1.54 17.39
C ASP A 60 -17.77 1.79 16.13
N ALA A 61 -17.82 3.01 15.60
CA ALA A 61 -17.13 3.39 14.39
C ALA A 61 -15.60 3.19 14.49
N MET A 62 -15.04 3.45 15.69
CA MET A 62 -13.63 3.20 16.02
C MET A 62 -13.53 2.43 17.33
N LEU A 63 -12.67 1.41 17.37
CA LEU A 63 -12.34 0.66 18.57
C LEU A 63 -11.00 1.11 19.17
N LEU A 64 -10.81 0.86 20.46
CA LEU A 64 -9.57 1.13 21.19
C LEU A 64 -9.14 2.60 21.11
N THR A 65 -10.11 3.52 21.05
CA THR A 65 -9.85 4.95 20.95
C THR A 65 -9.18 5.50 22.20
N ASN A 66 -8.16 6.31 22.00
CA ASN A 66 -7.51 7.09 23.05
C ASN A 66 -6.86 8.35 22.48
N SER A 67 -6.76 9.40 23.28
CA SER A 67 -6.25 10.69 22.83
C SER A 67 -5.47 11.40 23.94
N VAL A 68 -4.33 11.98 23.57
CA VAL A 68 -3.53 12.87 24.43
C VAL A 68 -3.13 14.11 23.65
N MET A 69 -3.58 15.25 24.12
CA MET A 69 -3.17 16.55 23.57
C MET A 69 -1.70 16.81 23.80
N TRP A 70 -0.92 17.00 22.72
CA TRP A 70 0.50 17.31 22.83
C TRP A 70 0.88 18.70 22.30
N PHE A 71 0.09 19.29 21.39
CA PHE A 71 0.33 20.66 20.91
C PHE A 71 -0.97 21.49 20.94
N LYS A 72 -1.20 22.13 22.09
CA LYS A 72 -2.42 22.91 22.36
C LYS A 72 -2.73 24.06 21.39
N PRO A 73 -1.72 24.83 20.87
CA PRO A 73 -2.02 25.99 20.02
C PRO A 73 -2.79 25.64 18.73
N LEU A 74 -2.61 24.43 18.19
CA LEU A 74 -3.32 23.93 17.01
C LEU A 74 -4.28 22.78 17.35
N ASN A 75 -4.55 22.52 18.62
CA ASN A 75 -5.38 21.39 19.06
C ASN A 75 -4.95 20.02 18.47
N ILE A 76 -3.63 19.82 18.32
CA ILE A 76 -3.05 18.57 17.82
C ILE A 76 -2.96 17.58 18.98
N ALA A 77 -3.55 16.41 18.77
CA ALA A 77 -3.52 15.33 19.73
C ALA A 77 -2.90 14.07 19.13
N PHE A 78 -2.17 13.31 19.94
CA PHE A 78 -1.86 11.94 19.62
C PHE A 78 -3.10 11.10 19.91
N SER A 79 -3.96 10.98 18.89
CA SER A 79 -5.20 10.23 18.95
C SER A 79 -5.05 8.93 18.18
N VAL A 80 -5.42 7.83 18.79
CA VAL A 80 -5.36 6.49 18.20
C VAL A 80 -6.74 5.84 18.21
N GLY A 81 -6.99 5.03 17.19
CA GLY A 81 -8.22 4.28 17.05
C GLY A 81 -8.12 3.39 15.80
N VAL A 82 -8.87 2.31 15.77
CA VAL A 82 -8.89 1.40 14.62
C VAL A 82 -10.30 0.99 14.26
N ASP A 83 -10.50 0.79 12.97
CA ASP A 83 -11.67 0.16 12.38
C ASP A 83 -11.23 -1.02 11.48
N GLY A 84 -12.17 -1.64 10.76
CA GLY A 84 -11.86 -2.76 9.89
C GLY A 84 -10.82 -2.44 8.80
N ILE A 85 -10.82 -1.20 8.28
CA ILE A 85 -9.83 -0.77 7.26
C ILE A 85 -8.43 -0.68 7.88
N SER A 86 -8.31 0.02 9.01
CA SER A 86 -7.04 0.21 9.72
C SER A 86 -6.45 -1.13 10.17
N VAL A 87 -7.27 -2.03 10.72
CA VAL A 87 -6.83 -3.37 11.15
C VAL A 87 -6.25 -4.17 10.00
N VAL A 88 -6.91 -4.18 8.84
CA VAL A 88 -6.44 -4.86 7.64
C VAL A 88 -5.12 -4.27 7.14
N MET A 89 -4.95 -2.94 7.16
CA MET A 89 -3.71 -2.27 6.76
C MET A 89 -2.56 -2.50 7.74
N ILE A 90 -2.85 -2.56 9.04
CA ILE A 90 -1.86 -2.90 10.08
C ILE A 90 -1.38 -4.35 9.92
N LEU A 91 -2.31 -5.28 9.66
CA LEU A 91 -1.97 -6.68 9.41
C LEU A 91 -1.10 -6.84 8.16
N LEU A 92 -1.46 -6.17 7.06
CA LEU A 92 -0.65 -6.13 5.84
C LEU A 92 0.78 -5.63 6.12
N SER A 93 0.87 -4.51 6.86
CA SER A 93 2.15 -3.90 7.20
C SER A 93 3.03 -4.85 8.04
N ALA A 94 2.45 -5.53 9.03
CA ALA A 94 3.14 -6.47 9.88
C ALA A 94 3.66 -7.70 9.10
N ILE A 95 2.86 -8.24 8.18
CA ILE A 95 3.26 -9.36 7.30
C ILE A 95 4.45 -8.94 6.43
N ILE A 96 4.40 -7.74 5.83
CA ILE A 96 5.46 -7.28 4.92
C ILE A 96 6.73 -6.91 5.68
N VAL A 97 6.66 -6.30 6.86
CA VAL A 97 7.84 -6.02 7.70
C VAL A 97 8.48 -7.33 8.17
N PHE A 98 7.68 -8.31 8.58
CA PHE A 98 8.16 -9.62 8.97
C PHE A 98 8.86 -10.34 7.82
N THR A 99 8.20 -10.50 6.67
CA THR A 99 8.79 -11.17 5.49
C THR A 99 9.96 -10.38 4.90
N GLY A 100 9.93 -9.06 4.95
CA GLY A 100 11.03 -8.18 4.54
C GLY A 100 12.29 -8.34 5.39
N THR A 101 12.14 -8.67 6.68
CA THR A 101 13.27 -8.99 7.57
C THR A 101 14.03 -10.21 7.04
N PHE A 102 13.32 -11.28 6.65
CA PHE A 102 13.95 -12.48 6.08
C PHE A 102 14.45 -12.25 4.66
N ALA A 103 13.76 -11.46 3.84
CA ALA A 103 14.22 -11.11 2.50
C ALA A 103 15.52 -10.27 2.50
N SER A 104 15.86 -9.62 3.62
CA SER A 104 17.11 -8.85 3.80
C SER A 104 18.14 -9.58 4.67
N TRP A 105 17.98 -10.89 4.92
CA TRP A 105 18.82 -11.66 5.84
C TRP A 105 20.30 -11.62 5.50
N GLN A 106 20.62 -11.66 4.21
CA GLN A 106 21.99 -11.72 3.67
C GLN A 106 22.50 -10.36 3.21
N LEU A 107 21.79 -9.26 3.51
CA LEU A 107 22.19 -7.93 3.06
C LEU A 107 23.55 -7.52 3.63
N GLU A 108 24.42 -6.99 2.78
CA GLU A 108 25.71 -6.37 3.11
C GLU A 108 25.98 -5.22 2.11
N PRO A 109 26.78 -4.22 2.46
CA PRO A 109 27.35 -3.85 3.77
C PRO A 109 26.38 -3.03 4.64
N MET A 110 26.83 -2.63 5.83
CA MET A 110 26.11 -1.73 6.77
C MET A 110 24.70 -2.23 7.13
N LYS A 111 24.60 -3.49 7.47
CA LYS A 111 23.33 -4.17 7.81
C LYS A 111 22.58 -3.50 8.95
N LYS A 112 23.29 -3.07 10.00
CA LYS A 112 22.71 -2.42 11.17
C LYS A 112 22.04 -1.10 10.81
N GLU A 113 22.72 -0.25 10.06
CA GLU A 113 22.23 1.05 9.60
C GLU A 113 21.02 0.88 8.67
N TYR A 114 21.07 -0.11 7.80
CA TYR A 114 19.96 -0.46 6.93
C TYR A 114 18.69 -0.79 7.75
N PHE A 115 18.80 -1.67 8.73
CA PHE A 115 17.67 -2.06 9.55
C PHE A 115 17.16 -0.93 10.47
N LEU A 116 18.05 -0.02 10.92
CA LEU A 116 17.61 1.19 11.63
C LEU A 116 16.65 2.02 10.78
N TRP A 117 17.01 2.29 9.53
CA TRP A 117 16.15 3.06 8.63
C TRP A 117 14.90 2.26 8.21
N PHE A 118 15.02 0.95 8.02
CA PHE A 118 13.89 0.08 7.72
C PHE A 118 12.85 0.04 8.86
N VAL A 119 13.29 -0.02 10.11
CA VAL A 119 12.40 0.03 11.28
C VAL A 119 11.78 1.41 11.43
N LEU A 120 12.53 2.49 11.21
CA LEU A 120 11.98 3.85 11.25
C LEU A 120 10.91 4.04 10.18
N LEU A 121 11.14 3.57 8.96
CA LEU A 121 10.14 3.55 7.89
C LEU A 121 8.87 2.80 8.32
N SER A 122 9.01 1.61 8.88
CA SER A 122 7.86 0.82 9.34
C SER A 122 7.11 1.48 10.49
N SER A 123 7.82 2.18 11.40
CA SER A 123 7.17 2.92 12.50
C SER A 123 6.26 4.05 11.99
N GLY A 124 6.70 4.76 10.94
CA GLY A 124 5.88 5.77 10.28
C GLY A 124 4.59 5.17 9.69
N VAL A 125 4.71 4.02 9.04
CA VAL A 125 3.56 3.31 8.46
C VAL A 125 2.56 2.86 9.54
N PHE A 126 3.02 2.20 10.60
CA PHE A 126 2.13 1.78 11.69
C PHE A 126 1.48 2.97 12.38
N GLY A 127 2.28 4.01 12.69
CA GLY A 127 1.77 5.23 13.31
C GLY A 127 0.69 5.91 12.47
N PHE A 128 0.83 5.91 11.14
CA PHE A 128 -0.17 6.44 10.23
C PHE A 128 -1.52 5.70 10.34
N PHE A 129 -1.52 4.37 10.29
CA PHE A 129 -2.75 3.58 10.29
C PHE A 129 -3.48 3.52 11.63
N ILE A 130 -2.79 3.74 12.76
CA ILE A 130 -3.44 3.81 14.09
C ILE A 130 -3.93 5.21 14.44
N SER A 131 -3.47 6.26 13.73
CA SER A 131 -3.80 7.65 14.06
C SER A 131 -5.20 8.03 13.56
N THR A 132 -5.94 8.76 14.40
CA THR A 132 -7.23 9.37 14.04
C THR A 132 -7.14 10.89 13.92
N ASP A 133 -6.06 11.51 14.33
CA ASP A 133 -5.78 12.94 14.19
C ASP A 133 -5.08 13.21 12.86
N MET A 134 -5.60 14.14 12.04
CA MET A 134 -5.08 14.44 10.70
C MET A 134 -3.62 14.86 10.70
N PHE A 135 -3.22 15.71 11.64
CA PHE A 135 -1.85 16.22 11.68
C PHE A 135 -0.88 15.13 12.16
N THR A 136 -1.30 14.31 13.11
CA THR A 136 -0.51 13.17 13.58
C THR A 136 -0.35 12.12 12.48
N MET A 137 -1.39 11.83 11.69
CA MET A 137 -1.29 11.01 10.48
C MET A 137 -0.25 11.58 9.51
N PHE A 138 -0.33 12.87 9.22
CA PHE A 138 0.63 13.56 8.36
C PHE A 138 2.06 13.46 8.89
N MET A 139 2.29 13.66 10.18
CA MET A 139 3.61 13.51 10.79
C MET A 139 4.19 12.10 10.61
N PHE A 140 3.40 11.06 10.81
CA PHE A 140 3.86 9.68 10.59
C PHE A 140 4.15 9.39 9.13
N TYR A 141 3.41 9.98 8.20
CA TYR A 141 3.75 9.95 6.78
C TYR A 141 5.14 10.57 6.50
N GLU A 142 5.42 11.74 7.06
CA GLU A 142 6.74 12.40 6.92
C GLU A 142 7.87 11.58 7.56
N VAL A 143 7.62 10.95 8.71
CA VAL A 143 8.58 10.02 9.36
C VAL A 143 8.93 8.86 8.45
N ALA A 144 8.00 8.38 7.62
CA ALA A 144 8.26 7.32 6.65
C ALA A 144 9.07 7.81 5.43
N LEU A 145 8.96 9.07 5.06
CA LEU A 145 9.59 9.62 3.85
C LEU A 145 11.12 9.71 3.95
N ILE A 146 11.63 10.20 5.08
CA ILE A 146 13.08 10.41 5.30
C ILE A 146 13.87 9.09 5.15
N PRO A 147 13.47 7.99 5.80
CA PRO A 147 14.16 6.71 5.64
C PRO A 147 14.21 6.22 4.19
N MET A 148 13.14 6.47 3.40
CA MET A 148 13.08 6.07 2.00
C MET A 148 14.20 6.68 1.17
N TYR A 149 14.46 7.98 1.36
CA TYR A 149 15.57 8.65 0.68
C TYR A 149 16.92 7.96 0.95
N LEU A 150 17.19 7.67 2.21
CA LEU A 150 18.46 7.06 2.63
C LEU A 150 18.55 5.59 2.20
N LEU A 151 17.50 4.81 2.37
CA LEU A 151 17.47 3.41 1.98
C LEU A 151 17.70 3.21 0.47
N ILE A 152 17.14 4.07 -0.35
CA ILE A 152 17.35 4.02 -1.81
C ILE A 152 18.71 4.60 -2.18
N GLY A 153 19.07 5.76 -1.64
CA GLY A 153 20.31 6.46 -1.99
C GLY A 153 21.59 5.70 -1.61
N VAL A 154 21.58 5.01 -0.47
CA VAL A 154 22.76 4.28 0.04
C VAL A 154 22.77 2.84 -0.48
N TRP A 155 21.73 2.05 -0.24
CA TRP A 155 21.68 0.60 -0.56
C TRP A 155 21.01 0.27 -1.89
N GLY A 156 20.51 1.25 -2.60
CA GLY A 156 19.89 1.07 -3.91
C GLY A 156 20.85 0.66 -5.03
N THR A 157 20.28 0.34 -6.18
CA THR A 157 20.99 -0.09 -7.38
C THR A 157 20.65 0.77 -8.59
N GLY A 158 21.52 0.82 -9.60
CA GLY A 158 21.32 1.65 -10.78
C GLY A 158 21.41 3.15 -10.47
N PRO A 159 20.56 4.01 -11.06
CA PRO A 159 20.56 5.46 -10.85
C PRO A 159 19.93 5.84 -9.50
N LYS A 160 20.44 5.22 -8.41
CA LYS A 160 19.84 5.29 -7.07
C LYS A 160 19.74 6.70 -6.49
N GLU A 161 20.74 7.54 -6.73
CA GLU A 161 20.75 8.93 -6.24
C GLU A 161 19.66 9.77 -6.92
N TYR A 162 19.54 9.66 -8.24
CA TYR A 162 18.48 10.29 -9.00
C TYR A 162 17.09 9.79 -8.57
N SER A 163 16.95 8.49 -8.41
CA SER A 163 15.67 7.87 -8.01
C SER A 163 15.25 8.28 -6.61
N ALA A 164 16.19 8.31 -5.65
CA ALA A 164 15.95 8.77 -4.29
C ALA A 164 15.54 10.25 -4.25
N MET A 165 16.28 11.10 -4.98
CA MET A 165 15.98 12.53 -5.07
C MET A 165 14.60 12.78 -5.71
N LYS A 166 14.31 12.15 -6.85
CA LYS A 166 13.04 12.28 -7.56
C LYS A 166 11.85 11.86 -6.70
N LEU A 167 11.96 10.68 -6.03
CA LEU A 167 10.95 10.18 -5.12
C LEU A 167 10.70 11.20 -4.01
N THR A 168 11.75 11.66 -3.33
CA THR A 168 11.61 12.56 -2.18
C THR A 168 11.00 13.89 -2.60
N LEU A 169 11.47 14.52 -3.69
CA LEU A 169 10.94 15.80 -4.15
C LEU A 169 9.47 15.70 -4.58
N MET A 170 9.08 14.62 -5.26
CA MET A 170 7.69 14.41 -5.66
C MET A 170 6.78 14.19 -4.46
N LEU A 171 7.19 13.37 -3.49
CA LEU A 171 6.40 13.13 -2.28
C LEU A 171 6.34 14.36 -1.38
N MET A 172 7.43 15.13 -1.24
CA MET A 172 7.42 16.42 -0.53
C MET A 172 6.50 17.45 -1.20
N GLY A 173 6.43 17.45 -2.55
CA GLY A 173 5.45 18.25 -3.27
C GLY A 173 4.00 17.88 -2.91
N GLY A 174 3.73 16.57 -2.81
CA GLY A 174 2.45 16.06 -2.30
C GLY A 174 2.19 16.46 -0.85
N SER A 175 3.21 16.34 0.02
CA SER A 175 3.12 16.78 1.43
C SER A 175 2.77 18.25 1.58
N ALA A 176 3.35 19.12 0.74
CA ALA A 176 3.03 20.55 0.78
C ALA A 176 1.54 20.80 0.49
N LEU A 177 0.96 20.08 -0.48
CA LEU A 177 -0.48 20.13 -0.74
C LEU A 177 -1.31 19.62 0.46
N LEU A 178 -0.84 18.53 1.12
CA LEU A 178 -1.51 17.98 2.30
C LEU A 178 -1.50 18.96 3.47
N VAL A 179 -0.37 19.61 3.76
CA VAL A 179 -0.30 20.61 4.84
C VAL A 179 -1.28 21.75 4.59
N LEU A 180 -1.32 22.28 3.38
CA LEU A 180 -2.28 23.33 3.00
C LEU A 180 -3.72 22.83 3.16
N GLY A 181 -4.00 21.60 2.75
CA GLY A 181 -5.32 20.97 2.89
C GLY A 181 -5.73 20.78 4.34
N ILE A 182 -4.87 20.20 5.17
CA ILE A 182 -5.12 19.94 6.59
C ILE A 182 -5.35 21.24 7.37
N LEU A 183 -4.49 22.23 7.16
CA LEU A 183 -4.64 23.54 7.81
C LEU A 183 -5.90 24.27 7.31
N GLY A 184 -6.23 24.12 6.03
CA GLY A 184 -7.46 24.66 5.47
C GLY A 184 -8.71 24.02 6.07
N ILE A 185 -8.74 22.69 6.17
CA ILE A 185 -9.84 21.97 6.82
C ILE A 185 -9.99 22.44 8.26
N TYR A 186 -8.91 22.50 9.03
CA TYR A 186 -8.93 22.93 10.43
C TYR A 186 -9.43 24.36 10.58
N TYR A 187 -8.90 25.30 9.83
CA TYR A 187 -9.23 26.71 9.95
C TYR A 187 -10.68 27.02 9.54
N PHE A 188 -11.12 26.49 8.39
CA PHE A 188 -12.45 26.80 7.85
C PHE A 188 -13.57 25.96 8.43
N SER A 189 -13.28 24.86 9.12
CA SER A 189 -14.27 24.12 9.91
C SER A 189 -14.63 24.84 11.22
N GLY A 190 -13.77 25.77 11.68
CA GLY A 190 -13.94 26.41 13.00
C GLY A 190 -13.80 25.43 14.17
N ALA A 191 -13.24 24.25 13.90
CA ALA A 191 -13.12 23.18 14.89
C ALA A 191 -12.02 23.47 15.89
N THR A 192 -12.17 22.90 17.09
CA THR A 192 -11.14 22.90 18.16
C THR A 192 -10.43 21.55 18.23
N THR A 193 -10.47 20.76 17.16
CA THR A 193 -9.92 19.41 17.08
C THR A 193 -9.37 19.14 15.69
N MET A 194 -8.40 18.22 15.61
CA MET A 194 -7.89 17.64 14.35
C MET A 194 -8.34 16.17 14.19
N ASP A 195 -9.19 15.66 15.07
CA ASP A 195 -9.71 14.29 14.98
C ASP A 195 -10.65 14.14 13.80
N VAL A 196 -10.36 13.17 12.94
CA VAL A 196 -11.08 12.93 11.67
C VAL A 196 -12.54 12.57 11.92
N MET A 197 -12.83 11.76 12.95
CA MET A 197 -14.20 11.32 13.24
C MET A 197 -15.05 12.45 13.77
N GLU A 198 -14.49 13.31 14.60
CA GLU A 198 -15.16 14.48 15.15
C GLU A 198 -15.41 15.54 14.07
N LEU A 199 -14.40 15.83 13.23
CA LEU A 199 -14.53 16.75 12.10
C LEU A 199 -15.59 16.30 11.10
N ALA A 200 -15.67 15.01 10.80
CA ALA A 200 -16.69 14.46 9.92
C ALA A 200 -18.11 14.66 10.51
N ARG A 201 -18.29 14.41 11.81
CA ARG A 201 -19.60 14.63 12.50
C ARG A 201 -20.02 16.09 12.49
N MET A 202 -19.08 17.02 12.63
CA MET A 202 -19.38 18.45 12.63
C MET A 202 -19.85 18.95 11.26
N HIS A 203 -19.30 18.40 10.17
CA HIS A 203 -19.56 18.82 8.78
C HIS A 203 -19.70 20.36 8.62
N ALA A 204 -18.82 21.09 9.29
CA ALA A 204 -18.94 22.55 9.43
C ALA A 204 -18.36 23.33 8.24
N MET A 205 -17.64 22.66 7.32
CA MET A 205 -16.99 23.32 6.20
C MET A 205 -17.97 23.59 5.05
N PRO A 206 -18.14 24.88 4.61
CA PRO A 206 -19.01 25.20 3.49
C PRO A 206 -18.58 24.54 2.17
N LYS A 207 -19.54 24.15 1.32
CA LYS A 207 -19.30 23.47 0.03
C LYS A 207 -18.28 24.19 -0.88
N ASN A 208 -18.35 25.53 -0.97
CA ASN A 208 -17.40 26.32 -1.77
C ASN A 208 -15.96 26.19 -1.26
N ILE A 209 -15.77 26.08 0.04
CA ILE A 209 -14.45 25.88 0.66
C ILE A 209 -13.98 24.45 0.47
N GLN A 210 -14.87 23.44 0.65
CA GLN A 210 -14.56 22.05 0.35
C GLN A 210 -14.06 21.90 -1.09
N ASN A 211 -14.65 22.58 -2.07
CA ASN A 211 -14.24 22.54 -3.47
C ASN A 211 -12.81 23.07 -3.72
N ILE A 212 -12.27 23.89 -2.82
CA ILE A 212 -10.87 24.39 -2.92
C ILE A 212 -9.90 23.38 -2.31
N PHE A 213 -10.22 22.82 -1.14
CA PHE A 213 -9.28 21.99 -0.38
C PHE A 213 -9.34 20.51 -0.76
N PHE A 214 -10.47 20.01 -1.25
CA PHE A 214 -10.61 18.62 -1.70
C PHE A 214 -9.54 18.21 -2.73
N PRO A 215 -9.37 18.94 -3.86
CA PRO A 215 -8.35 18.56 -4.83
C PRO A 215 -6.93 18.63 -4.28
N LEU A 216 -6.62 19.56 -3.36
CA LEU A 216 -5.30 19.64 -2.74
C LEU A 216 -5.01 18.39 -1.91
N VAL A 217 -5.96 17.95 -1.09
CA VAL A 217 -5.81 16.74 -0.26
C VAL A 217 -5.82 15.48 -1.12
N PHE A 218 -6.74 15.38 -2.08
CA PHE A 218 -6.85 14.21 -2.95
C PHE A 218 -5.60 14.03 -3.83
N ILE A 219 -5.08 15.12 -4.42
CA ILE A 219 -3.82 15.08 -5.20
C ILE A 219 -2.64 14.81 -4.28
N GLY A 220 -2.57 15.43 -3.10
CA GLY A 220 -1.48 15.23 -2.16
C GLY A 220 -1.32 13.75 -1.77
N PHE A 221 -2.40 13.07 -1.39
CA PHE A 221 -2.39 11.62 -1.16
C PHE A 221 -2.30 10.83 -2.47
N GLY A 222 -2.89 11.31 -3.55
CA GLY A 222 -2.81 10.72 -4.87
C GLY A 222 -1.39 10.66 -5.43
N VAL A 223 -0.53 11.64 -5.13
CA VAL A 223 0.90 11.59 -5.46
C VAL A 223 1.52 10.34 -4.84
N LEU A 224 1.26 10.07 -3.57
CA LEU A 224 1.73 8.86 -2.88
C LEU A 224 1.10 7.59 -3.45
N GLY A 225 -0.17 7.63 -3.84
CA GLY A 225 -0.89 6.55 -4.54
C GLY A 225 -0.53 6.40 -6.02
N ALA A 226 0.49 7.13 -6.52
CA ALA A 226 0.92 7.14 -7.92
C ALA A 226 -0.18 7.52 -8.92
N LEU A 227 -1.00 8.52 -8.59
CA LEU A 227 -2.01 9.09 -9.47
C LEU A 227 -1.35 9.75 -10.70
N PHE A 228 -1.86 9.47 -11.91
CA PHE A 228 -1.45 10.18 -13.11
C PHE A 228 -1.84 11.69 -13.02
N PRO A 229 -0.96 12.63 -13.39
CA PRO A 229 0.39 12.46 -13.95
C PRO A 229 1.53 12.41 -12.91
N PHE A 230 1.25 12.37 -11.62
CA PHE A 230 2.21 12.47 -10.53
C PHE A 230 2.86 11.12 -10.13
N HIS A 231 2.78 10.11 -10.98
CA HIS A 231 3.23 8.73 -10.72
C HIS A 231 4.71 8.46 -11.03
N THR A 232 5.40 9.37 -11.73
CA THR A 232 6.69 9.07 -12.37
C THR A 232 7.84 8.75 -11.40
N TRP A 233 7.72 9.10 -10.13
CA TRP A 233 8.68 8.77 -9.09
C TRP A 233 8.64 7.29 -8.69
N SER A 234 7.46 6.67 -8.81
CA SER A 234 7.21 5.30 -8.32
C SER A 234 8.01 4.24 -9.08
N PRO A 235 8.02 4.19 -10.44
CA PRO A 235 8.84 3.22 -11.16
C PRO A 235 10.33 3.35 -10.87
N ASP A 236 10.87 4.57 -10.86
CA ASP A 236 12.30 4.81 -10.60
C ASP A 236 12.66 4.45 -9.15
N GLY A 237 11.82 4.84 -8.19
CA GLY A 237 12.01 4.54 -6.78
C GLY A 237 12.03 3.03 -6.51
N HIS A 238 11.04 2.28 -7.03
CA HIS A 238 10.96 0.83 -6.84
C HIS A 238 12.09 0.08 -7.55
N ALA A 239 12.45 0.48 -8.77
CA ALA A 239 13.49 -0.19 -9.52
C ALA A 239 14.87 -0.03 -8.85
N SER A 240 15.12 1.12 -8.23
CA SER A 240 16.40 1.40 -7.56
C SER A 240 16.46 0.89 -6.12
N ALA A 241 15.33 0.77 -5.40
CA ALA A 241 15.30 0.37 -4.00
C ALA A 241 15.82 -1.05 -3.75
N PRO A 242 16.40 -1.34 -2.57
CA PRO A 242 16.67 -2.71 -2.12
C PRO A 242 15.38 -3.55 -2.06
N THR A 243 15.52 -4.88 -2.13
CA THR A 243 14.37 -5.80 -2.26
C THR A 243 13.30 -5.59 -1.19
N ALA A 244 13.65 -5.67 0.10
CA ALA A 244 12.66 -5.52 1.17
C ALA A 244 12.09 -4.07 1.26
N VAL A 245 12.89 -3.07 0.86
CA VAL A 245 12.40 -1.68 0.77
C VAL A 245 11.36 -1.58 -0.36
N SER A 246 11.61 -2.22 -1.53
CA SER A 246 10.61 -2.26 -2.61
C SER A 246 9.34 -3.01 -2.17
N MET A 247 9.48 -4.10 -1.39
CA MET A 247 8.34 -4.83 -0.81
C MET A 247 7.49 -3.93 0.10
N LEU A 248 8.11 -3.21 1.03
CA LEU A 248 7.41 -2.34 1.98
C LEU A 248 6.85 -1.08 1.29
N HIS A 249 7.62 -0.51 0.37
CA HIS A 249 7.22 0.68 -0.38
C HIS A 249 6.00 0.42 -1.27
N ALA A 250 6.10 -0.53 -2.18
CA ALA A 250 4.98 -0.88 -3.06
C ALA A 250 3.86 -1.58 -2.28
N GLY A 251 4.21 -2.43 -1.33
CA GLY A 251 3.26 -3.23 -0.56
C GLY A 251 2.41 -2.41 0.41
N VAL A 252 2.98 -1.39 1.06
CA VAL A 252 2.29 -0.65 2.12
C VAL A 252 2.29 0.86 1.91
N LEU A 253 3.45 1.48 1.63
CA LEU A 253 3.56 2.94 1.61
C LEU A 253 2.60 3.59 0.60
N MET A 254 2.49 3.03 -0.62
CA MET A 254 1.54 3.53 -1.62
C MET A 254 0.07 3.44 -1.17
N LYS A 255 -0.26 2.54 -0.22
CA LYS A 255 -1.63 2.38 0.31
C LYS A 255 -2.02 3.50 1.26
N LEU A 256 -1.04 4.17 1.89
CA LEU A 256 -1.31 5.40 2.65
C LEU A 256 -2.01 6.45 1.76
N GLY A 257 -1.67 6.47 0.45
CA GLY A 257 -2.33 7.34 -0.53
C GLY A 257 -3.82 7.06 -0.67
N GLY A 258 -4.19 5.81 -0.96
CA GLY A 258 -5.60 5.40 -1.07
C GLY A 258 -6.37 5.57 0.24
N TYR A 259 -5.75 5.16 1.35
CA TYR A 259 -6.32 5.33 2.69
C TYR A 259 -6.58 6.81 3.02
N GLY A 260 -5.60 7.69 2.75
CA GLY A 260 -5.74 9.13 3.00
C GLY A 260 -6.78 9.80 2.09
N CYS A 261 -6.88 9.40 0.82
CA CYS A 261 -7.93 9.86 -0.08
C CYS A 261 -9.32 9.52 0.47
N LEU A 262 -9.52 8.30 0.98
CA LEU A 262 -10.78 7.89 1.56
C LEU A 262 -11.06 8.62 2.88
N ARG A 263 -10.11 8.57 3.84
CA ARG A 263 -10.28 9.03 5.21
C ARG A 263 -10.32 10.54 5.38
N ILE A 264 -9.56 11.28 4.58
CA ILE A 264 -9.44 12.73 4.74
C ILE A 264 -10.15 13.44 3.59
N ALA A 265 -9.84 13.13 2.33
CA ALA A 265 -10.47 13.85 1.25
C ALA A 265 -11.97 13.57 1.14
N MET A 266 -12.36 12.30 0.97
CA MET A 266 -13.76 11.94 0.70
C MET A 266 -14.64 12.01 1.95
N PHE A 267 -14.14 11.55 3.09
CA PHE A 267 -14.93 11.48 4.33
C PHE A 267 -15.17 12.84 4.98
N LEU A 268 -14.19 13.77 4.92
CA LEU A 268 -14.31 15.10 5.51
C LEU A 268 -14.91 16.14 4.56
N MET A 269 -14.83 15.92 3.25
CA MET A 269 -15.28 16.87 2.22
C MET A 269 -16.22 16.23 1.21
N PRO A 270 -17.32 15.58 1.65
CA PRO A 270 -18.20 14.86 0.73
C PRO A 270 -18.87 15.76 -0.30
N ASP A 271 -19.25 17.00 0.03
CA ASP A 271 -19.89 17.92 -0.93
C ASP A 271 -19.04 18.25 -2.15
N ALA A 272 -17.70 18.25 -1.98
CA ALA A 272 -16.78 18.49 -3.06
C ALA A 272 -16.62 17.28 -4.01
N LEU A 273 -16.92 16.07 -3.50
CA LEU A 273 -16.77 14.84 -4.27
C LEU A 273 -17.67 14.86 -5.52
N GLU A 274 -18.89 15.36 -5.41
CA GLU A 274 -19.82 15.49 -6.54
C GLU A 274 -19.21 16.26 -7.73
N MET A 275 -18.52 17.36 -7.44
CA MET A 275 -17.88 18.20 -8.46
C MET A 275 -16.59 17.59 -9.01
N TRP A 276 -15.77 16.98 -8.13
CA TRP A 276 -14.42 16.55 -8.49
C TRP A 276 -14.33 15.07 -8.91
N ALA A 277 -15.29 14.23 -8.56
CA ALA A 277 -15.27 12.80 -8.93
C ALA A 277 -15.13 12.59 -10.44
N PRO A 278 -15.81 13.29 -11.34
CA PRO A 278 -15.63 13.11 -12.78
C PRO A 278 -14.20 13.42 -13.25
N VAL A 279 -13.56 14.45 -12.69
CA VAL A 279 -12.18 14.83 -13.03
C VAL A 279 -11.20 13.74 -12.59
N PHE A 280 -11.32 13.30 -11.32
CA PHE A 280 -10.47 12.25 -10.80
C PHE A 280 -10.76 10.89 -11.43
N LEU A 281 -11.99 10.63 -11.87
CA LEU A 281 -12.33 9.42 -12.61
C LEU A 281 -11.55 9.34 -13.93
N VAL A 282 -11.41 10.44 -14.66
CA VAL A 282 -10.58 10.47 -15.87
C VAL A 282 -9.12 10.20 -15.54
N LEU A 283 -8.55 10.91 -14.55
CA LEU A 283 -7.14 10.76 -14.17
C LEU A 283 -6.81 9.35 -13.67
N THR A 284 -7.68 8.77 -12.87
CA THR A 284 -7.50 7.41 -12.34
C THR A 284 -7.67 6.36 -13.43
N THR A 285 -8.63 6.51 -14.36
CA THR A 285 -8.78 5.63 -15.52
C THR A 285 -7.52 5.66 -16.39
N ILE A 286 -6.95 6.85 -16.61
CA ILE A 286 -5.65 6.98 -17.31
C ILE A 286 -4.55 6.26 -16.52
N SER A 287 -4.47 6.42 -15.19
CA SER A 287 -3.47 5.72 -14.37
C SER A 287 -3.54 4.21 -14.56
N VAL A 288 -4.75 3.63 -14.55
CA VAL A 288 -4.97 2.19 -14.71
C VAL A 288 -4.42 1.71 -16.05
N VAL A 289 -4.87 2.30 -17.15
CA VAL A 289 -4.51 1.85 -18.50
C VAL A 289 -3.07 2.20 -18.85
N TYR A 290 -2.64 3.42 -18.55
CA TYR A 290 -1.26 3.87 -18.80
C TYR A 290 -0.24 3.04 -18.04
N GLY A 291 -0.48 2.75 -16.76
CA GLY A 291 0.41 1.89 -15.97
C GLY A 291 0.57 0.51 -16.58
N ALA A 292 -0.53 -0.12 -16.99
CA ALA A 292 -0.51 -1.44 -17.62
C ALA A 292 0.21 -1.42 -18.98
N LEU A 293 -0.06 -0.43 -19.84
CA LEU A 293 0.61 -0.27 -21.14
C LEU A 293 2.12 0.00 -20.96
N SER A 294 2.48 0.83 -19.98
CA SER A 294 3.88 1.12 -19.68
C SER A 294 4.63 -0.14 -19.20
N ALA A 295 3.99 -1.01 -18.40
CA ALA A 295 4.56 -2.29 -18.01
C ALA A 295 4.84 -3.21 -19.21
N CYS A 296 3.99 -3.17 -20.24
CA CYS A 296 4.18 -3.95 -21.47
C CYS A 296 5.48 -3.62 -22.22
N VAL A 297 5.93 -2.38 -22.23
CA VAL A 297 7.10 -1.96 -23.01
C VAL A 297 8.42 -2.06 -22.23
N GLN A 298 8.35 -2.30 -20.91
CA GLN A 298 9.55 -2.45 -20.09
C GLN A 298 10.29 -3.78 -20.36
N THR A 299 11.60 -3.73 -20.15
CA THR A 299 12.49 -4.91 -20.26
C THR A 299 13.13 -5.29 -18.92
N ASP A 300 13.15 -4.40 -17.94
CA ASP A 300 13.62 -4.66 -16.57
C ASP A 300 12.48 -5.16 -15.70
N LEU A 301 12.68 -6.31 -15.03
CA LEU A 301 11.66 -6.95 -14.19
C LEU A 301 11.13 -6.03 -13.07
N LYS A 302 12.01 -5.22 -12.46
CA LYS A 302 11.56 -4.27 -11.42
C LYS A 302 10.71 -3.14 -12.00
N TYR A 303 11.05 -2.62 -13.18
CA TYR A 303 10.25 -1.60 -13.85
C TYR A 303 8.90 -2.15 -14.31
N ILE A 304 8.85 -3.38 -14.81
CA ILE A 304 7.58 -4.05 -15.18
C ILE A 304 6.64 -4.10 -13.97
N ASN A 305 7.15 -4.60 -12.83
CA ASN A 305 6.35 -4.70 -11.61
C ASN A 305 5.99 -3.31 -11.02
N ALA A 306 6.88 -2.34 -11.13
CA ALA A 306 6.65 -0.98 -10.66
C ALA A 306 5.53 -0.27 -11.45
N TYR A 307 5.51 -0.38 -12.78
CA TYR A 307 4.42 0.14 -13.60
C TYR A 307 3.12 -0.65 -13.42
N SER A 308 3.20 -1.97 -13.17
CA SER A 308 2.06 -2.76 -12.71
C SER A 308 1.47 -2.18 -11.41
N SER A 309 2.33 -1.79 -10.46
CA SER A 309 1.89 -1.15 -9.21
C SER A 309 1.21 0.21 -9.44
N VAL A 310 1.66 1.01 -10.42
CA VAL A 310 0.96 2.24 -10.83
C VAL A 310 -0.45 1.93 -11.32
N SER A 311 -0.61 0.88 -12.15
CA SER A 311 -1.92 0.46 -12.64
C SER A 311 -2.86 0.02 -11.51
N HIS A 312 -2.40 -0.85 -10.61
CA HIS A 312 -3.22 -1.37 -9.50
C HIS A 312 -3.53 -0.30 -8.44
N CYS A 313 -2.60 0.60 -8.12
CA CYS A 313 -2.88 1.74 -7.24
C CYS A 313 -3.82 2.76 -7.91
N GLY A 314 -3.68 2.96 -9.22
CA GLY A 314 -4.65 3.69 -10.03
C GLY A 314 -6.06 3.09 -9.93
N MET A 315 -6.16 1.74 -9.92
CA MET A 315 -7.42 1.01 -9.76
C MET A 315 -8.04 1.21 -8.37
N VAL A 316 -7.22 1.30 -7.31
CA VAL A 316 -7.70 1.68 -5.97
C VAL A 316 -8.35 3.05 -5.99
N LEU A 317 -7.65 4.07 -6.51
CA LEU A 317 -8.18 5.43 -6.58
C LEU A 317 -9.40 5.52 -7.50
N PHE A 318 -9.41 4.78 -8.61
CA PHE A 318 -10.55 4.64 -9.52
C PHE A 318 -11.78 4.11 -8.79
N ALA A 319 -11.63 3.05 -8.02
CA ALA A 319 -12.73 2.45 -7.28
C ALA A 319 -13.30 3.37 -6.18
N LEU A 320 -12.43 4.17 -5.54
CA LEU A 320 -12.88 5.17 -4.55
C LEU A 320 -13.79 6.23 -5.20
N VAL A 321 -13.40 6.78 -6.35
CA VAL A 321 -14.18 7.83 -7.01
C VAL A 321 -15.42 7.32 -7.76
N MET A 322 -15.61 5.99 -7.85
CA MET A 322 -16.87 5.39 -8.31
C MET A 322 -18.01 5.58 -7.32
N THR A 323 -17.71 5.85 -6.05
CA THR A 323 -18.69 6.21 -5.01
C THR A 323 -19.82 5.21 -4.80
N THR A 324 -19.56 3.92 -5.02
CA THR A 324 -20.45 2.83 -4.61
C THR A 324 -19.85 2.07 -3.44
N GLN A 325 -20.68 1.55 -2.55
CA GLN A 325 -20.20 0.80 -1.39
C GLN A 325 -19.34 -0.40 -1.80
N THR A 326 -19.78 -1.14 -2.80
CA THR A 326 -19.07 -2.31 -3.34
C THR A 326 -17.70 -1.92 -3.93
N ALA A 327 -17.63 -0.82 -4.72
CA ALA A 327 -16.36 -0.37 -5.28
C ALA A 327 -15.37 0.10 -4.21
N ILE A 328 -15.83 0.83 -3.19
CA ILE A 328 -14.98 1.26 -2.06
C ILE A 328 -14.46 0.04 -1.29
N THR A 329 -15.32 -0.96 -1.03
CA THR A 329 -14.90 -2.23 -0.43
C THR A 329 -13.84 -2.92 -1.29
N GLY A 330 -14.06 -2.97 -2.60
CA GLY A 330 -13.09 -3.49 -3.58
C GLY A 330 -11.78 -2.71 -3.57
N ALA A 331 -11.79 -1.39 -3.41
CA ALA A 331 -10.58 -0.57 -3.31
C ALA A 331 -9.71 -0.99 -2.12
N ILE A 332 -10.32 -1.26 -0.97
CA ILE A 332 -9.59 -1.66 0.24
C ILE A 332 -9.09 -3.10 0.10
N LEU A 333 -9.90 -4.02 -0.45
CA LEU A 333 -9.46 -5.36 -0.81
C LEU A 333 -8.27 -5.32 -1.79
N GLN A 334 -8.29 -4.38 -2.74
CA GLN A 334 -7.18 -4.19 -3.69
C GLN A 334 -5.93 -3.63 -3.00
N MET A 335 -6.07 -2.75 -2.02
CA MET A 335 -4.92 -2.32 -1.22
C MET A 335 -4.26 -3.51 -0.50
N LEU A 336 -5.05 -4.39 0.11
CA LEU A 336 -4.56 -5.60 0.77
C LEU A 336 -3.94 -6.59 -0.23
N SER A 337 -4.70 -6.96 -1.27
CA SER A 337 -4.28 -7.92 -2.29
C SER A 337 -3.03 -7.51 -3.03
N HIS A 338 -3.04 -6.29 -3.59
CA HIS A 338 -1.88 -5.74 -4.30
C HIS A 338 -0.66 -5.60 -3.37
N GLY A 339 -0.88 -5.26 -2.09
CA GLY A 339 0.21 -5.20 -1.12
C GLY A 339 0.95 -6.54 -0.97
N LEU A 340 0.22 -7.61 -0.73
CA LEU A 340 0.78 -8.96 -0.59
C LEU A 340 1.42 -9.47 -1.88
N MET A 341 0.71 -9.32 -2.99
CA MET A 341 1.13 -9.78 -4.30
C MET A 341 2.39 -9.08 -4.79
N THR A 342 2.45 -7.75 -4.67
CA THR A 342 3.61 -6.98 -5.13
C THR A 342 4.84 -7.21 -4.24
N ALA A 343 4.64 -7.44 -2.94
CA ALA A 343 5.71 -7.85 -2.03
C ALA A 343 6.30 -9.21 -2.45
N LEU A 344 5.47 -10.19 -2.80
CA LEU A 344 5.90 -11.48 -3.33
C LEU A 344 6.67 -11.32 -4.65
N PHE A 345 6.17 -10.47 -5.55
CA PHE A 345 6.86 -10.22 -6.83
C PHE A 345 8.23 -9.58 -6.63
N PHE A 346 8.33 -8.51 -5.83
CA PHE A 346 9.62 -7.86 -5.58
C PHE A 346 10.59 -8.79 -4.85
N ALA A 347 10.12 -9.63 -3.93
CA ALA A 347 10.94 -10.65 -3.30
C ALA A 347 11.54 -11.61 -4.34
N CYS A 348 10.71 -12.20 -5.21
CA CYS A 348 11.17 -13.09 -6.28
C CYS A 348 12.15 -12.40 -7.25
N ILE A 349 11.82 -11.17 -7.70
CA ILE A 349 12.69 -10.41 -8.62
C ILE A 349 14.04 -10.08 -7.98
N GLY A 350 14.03 -9.68 -6.70
CA GLY A 350 15.26 -9.38 -5.97
C GLY A 350 16.17 -10.61 -5.83
N MET A 351 15.58 -11.75 -5.51
CA MET A 351 16.31 -13.01 -5.36
C MET A 351 16.85 -13.54 -6.71
N ILE A 352 16.07 -13.39 -7.80
CA ILE A 352 16.53 -13.69 -9.17
C ILE A 352 17.70 -12.78 -9.53
N TYR A 353 17.57 -11.47 -9.28
CA TYR A 353 18.64 -10.51 -9.57
C TYR A 353 19.95 -10.79 -8.84
N HIS A 354 19.83 -11.11 -7.53
CA HIS A 354 21.00 -11.44 -6.71
C HIS A 354 21.79 -12.65 -7.27
N ARG A 355 21.10 -13.62 -7.88
CA ARG A 355 21.72 -14.82 -8.48
C ARG A 355 22.18 -14.61 -9.91
N ALA A 356 21.30 -14.11 -10.76
CA ALA A 356 21.55 -13.97 -12.19
C ALA A 356 22.44 -12.76 -12.55
N GLY A 357 22.58 -11.78 -11.62
CA GLY A 357 23.30 -10.52 -11.84
C GLY A 357 22.61 -9.57 -12.83
N THR A 358 21.43 -9.93 -13.34
CA THR A 358 20.66 -9.11 -14.29
C THR A 358 19.17 -9.20 -14.01
N ARG A 359 18.43 -8.13 -14.31
CA ARG A 359 16.98 -8.04 -14.26
C ARG A 359 16.37 -7.88 -15.65
N ASP A 360 17.20 -7.75 -16.67
CA ASP A 360 16.72 -7.56 -18.03
C ASP A 360 16.23 -8.89 -18.61
N VAL A 361 14.95 -8.89 -18.97
CA VAL A 361 14.24 -10.05 -19.55
C VAL A 361 14.92 -10.59 -20.81
N ARG A 362 15.67 -9.76 -21.53
CA ARG A 362 16.37 -10.18 -22.76
C ARG A 362 17.53 -11.14 -22.50
N TYR A 363 18.12 -11.07 -21.30
CA TYR A 363 19.26 -11.89 -20.88
C TYR A 363 18.90 -13.00 -19.90
N LEU A 364 17.61 -13.18 -19.61
CA LEU A 364 17.09 -14.23 -18.73
C LEU A 364 16.37 -15.31 -19.56
N GLY A 365 16.49 -16.55 -19.15
CA GLY A 365 15.81 -17.68 -19.79
C GLY A 365 16.06 -19.00 -19.05
N GLY A 366 15.11 -19.94 -19.14
CA GLY A 366 15.26 -21.30 -18.62
C GLY A 366 15.34 -21.43 -17.11
N LEU A 367 14.94 -20.40 -16.35
CA LEU A 367 15.06 -20.38 -14.89
C LEU A 367 14.29 -21.50 -14.20
N MET A 368 13.22 -22.04 -14.82
CA MET A 368 12.47 -23.17 -14.29
C MET A 368 13.35 -24.42 -14.08
N LYS A 369 14.39 -24.60 -14.92
CA LYS A 369 15.28 -25.76 -14.84
C LYS A 369 16.38 -25.59 -13.79
N VAL A 370 16.73 -24.35 -13.44
CA VAL A 370 17.91 -24.03 -12.64
C VAL A 370 17.54 -23.66 -11.20
N ILE A 371 16.50 -22.82 -11.03
CA ILE A 371 16.02 -22.34 -9.73
C ILE A 371 14.50 -22.58 -9.63
N PRO A 372 14.04 -23.84 -9.56
CA PRO A 372 12.63 -24.20 -9.70
C PRO A 372 11.74 -23.59 -8.60
N PHE A 373 12.20 -23.48 -7.37
CA PHE A 373 11.39 -22.89 -6.30
C PHE A 373 11.07 -21.41 -6.57
N LEU A 374 12.11 -20.62 -6.91
CA LEU A 374 11.92 -19.21 -7.27
C LEU A 374 11.08 -19.05 -8.54
N ALA A 375 11.26 -19.93 -9.51
CA ALA A 375 10.50 -19.90 -10.76
C ALA A 375 9.01 -20.16 -10.52
N VAL A 376 8.66 -21.20 -9.75
CA VAL A 376 7.27 -21.49 -9.38
C VAL A 376 6.67 -20.34 -8.57
N SER A 377 7.42 -19.79 -7.62
CA SER A 377 6.97 -18.66 -6.81
C SER A 377 6.70 -17.42 -7.66
N TYR A 378 7.53 -17.17 -8.68
CA TYR A 378 7.31 -16.10 -9.65
C TYR A 378 6.05 -16.32 -10.50
N VAL A 379 5.77 -17.56 -10.90
CA VAL A 379 4.51 -17.93 -11.59
C VAL A 379 3.32 -17.64 -10.68
N VAL A 380 3.36 -18.06 -9.41
CA VAL A 380 2.28 -17.80 -8.44
C VAL A 380 2.03 -16.30 -8.28
N ALA A 381 3.10 -15.51 -8.15
CA ALA A 381 3.00 -14.06 -8.10
C ALA A 381 2.36 -13.47 -9.38
N GLY A 382 2.75 -14.00 -10.56
CA GLY A 382 2.17 -13.62 -11.84
C GLY A 382 0.68 -13.95 -11.96
N LEU A 383 0.28 -15.15 -11.56
CA LEU A 383 -1.12 -15.59 -11.58
C LEU A 383 -1.99 -14.77 -10.61
N ALA A 384 -1.44 -14.40 -9.45
CA ALA A 384 -2.12 -13.50 -8.52
C ALA A 384 -2.31 -12.09 -9.10
N ASN A 385 -1.29 -11.58 -9.82
CA ASN A 385 -1.35 -10.27 -10.50
C ASN A 385 -2.33 -10.25 -11.69
N LEU A 386 -2.55 -11.41 -12.32
CA LEU A 386 -3.54 -11.58 -13.38
C LEU A 386 -4.97 -11.58 -12.87
N GLY A 387 -5.19 -11.59 -11.57
CA GLY A 387 -6.53 -11.74 -11.01
C GLY A 387 -7.15 -13.10 -11.32
N LEU A 388 -6.38 -14.20 -11.27
CA LEU A 388 -6.96 -15.53 -11.48
C LEU A 388 -7.73 -16.01 -10.23
N PRO A 389 -8.88 -16.69 -10.42
CA PRO A 389 -9.64 -17.30 -9.33
C PRO A 389 -8.78 -18.19 -8.45
N GLY A 390 -8.93 -18.05 -7.12
CA GLY A 390 -8.12 -18.74 -6.12
C GLY A 390 -6.98 -17.89 -5.56
N PHE A 391 -6.71 -16.71 -6.13
CA PHE A 391 -5.75 -15.73 -5.61
C PHE A 391 -6.45 -14.42 -5.23
N SER A 392 -5.79 -13.67 -4.37
CA SER A 392 -6.31 -12.41 -3.81
C SER A 392 -6.69 -11.36 -4.86
N GLY A 393 -5.97 -11.29 -5.98
CA GLY A 393 -6.21 -10.33 -7.05
C GLY A 393 -7.59 -10.45 -7.67
N PHE A 394 -8.06 -11.68 -7.90
CA PHE A 394 -9.38 -11.93 -8.46
C PHE A 394 -10.50 -11.32 -7.61
N VAL A 395 -10.46 -11.58 -6.31
CA VAL A 395 -11.50 -11.10 -5.38
C VAL A 395 -11.58 -9.58 -5.40
N ALA A 396 -10.43 -8.92 -5.30
CA ALA A 396 -10.36 -7.47 -5.24
C ALA A 396 -10.81 -6.82 -6.56
N GLU A 397 -10.29 -7.27 -7.70
CA GLU A 397 -10.61 -6.71 -9.02
C GLU A 397 -12.07 -6.95 -9.40
N MET A 398 -12.59 -8.14 -9.16
CA MET A 398 -14.01 -8.44 -9.42
C MET A 398 -14.93 -7.56 -8.58
N THR A 399 -14.63 -7.38 -7.28
CA THR A 399 -15.42 -6.50 -6.41
C THR A 399 -15.38 -5.05 -6.90
N ILE A 400 -14.21 -4.55 -7.36
CA ILE A 400 -14.08 -3.22 -7.95
C ILE A 400 -14.96 -3.08 -9.18
N PHE A 401 -14.86 -3.99 -10.14
CA PHE A 401 -15.58 -3.85 -11.40
C PHE A 401 -17.09 -4.05 -11.24
N VAL A 402 -17.51 -5.02 -10.42
CA VAL A 402 -18.94 -5.18 -10.09
C VAL A 402 -19.48 -3.91 -9.47
N GLY A 403 -18.82 -3.40 -8.42
CA GLY A 403 -19.24 -2.16 -7.76
C GLY A 403 -19.18 -0.93 -8.68
N SER A 404 -18.24 -0.88 -9.62
CA SER A 404 -18.17 0.21 -10.59
C SER A 404 -19.33 0.18 -11.60
N PHE A 405 -19.84 -1.01 -11.96
CA PHE A 405 -21.01 -1.15 -12.82
C PHE A 405 -22.33 -0.90 -12.09
N GLU A 406 -22.38 -0.94 -10.77
CA GLU A 406 -23.54 -0.52 -9.96
C GLU A 406 -23.88 0.95 -10.18
N ASN A 407 -22.86 1.79 -10.47
CA ASN A 407 -23.09 3.19 -10.83
C ASN A 407 -23.75 3.25 -12.23
N ALA A 408 -24.99 3.75 -12.28
CA ALA A 408 -25.81 3.75 -13.51
C ALA A 408 -25.38 4.82 -14.53
N GLY A 409 -24.53 5.77 -14.16
CA GLY A 409 -24.09 6.87 -15.02
C GLY A 409 -23.31 6.35 -16.24
N THR A 410 -23.70 6.78 -17.43
CA THR A 410 -23.04 6.38 -18.70
C THR A 410 -21.55 6.68 -18.67
N PHE A 411 -21.15 7.83 -18.11
CA PHE A 411 -19.76 8.22 -17.99
C PHE A 411 -18.95 7.24 -17.11
N HIS A 412 -19.51 6.82 -15.97
CA HIS A 412 -18.90 5.85 -15.06
C HIS A 412 -18.77 4.46 -15.70
N ARG A 413 -19.80 4.01 -16.43
CA ARG A 413 -19.77 2.75 -17.15
C ARG A 413 -18.73 2.74 -18.27
N VAL A 414 -18.61 3.82 -19.04
CA VAL A 414 -17.57 3.95 -20.06
C VAL A 414 -16.18 3.92 -19.44
N ALA A 415 -15.95 4.65 -18.36
CA ALA A 415 -14.68 4.62 -17.62
C ALA A 415 -14.36 3.19 -17.11
N THR A 416 -15.36 2.48 -16.59
CA THR A 416 -15.22 1.08 -16.13
C THR A 416 -14.82 0.15 -17.28
N ILE A 417 -15.47 0.26 -18.45
CA ILE A 417 -15.12 -0.54 -19.63
C ILE A 417 -13.67 -0.29 -20.05
N ILE A 418 -13.25 0.99 -20.06
CA ILE A 418 -11.87 1.35 -20.38
C ILE A 418 -10.91 0.75 -19.34
N ALA A 419 -11.20 0.89 -18.05
CA ALA A 419 -10.37 0.34 -16.97
C ALA A 419 -10.27 -1.20 -17.05
N CYS A 420 -11.35 -1.92 -17.39
CA CYS A 420 -11.35 -3.37 -17.59
C CYS A 420 -10.35 -3.83 -18.66
N THR A 421 -10.01 -3.01 -19.66
CA THR A 421 -8.99 -3.36 -20.67
C THR A 421 -7.62 -3.61 -20.05
N ALA A 422 -7.34 -3.03 -18.90
CA ALA A 422 -6.07 -3.23 -18.19
C ALA A 422 -5.87 -4.69 -17.76
N ILE A 423 -6.94 -5.47 -17.49
CA ILE A 423 -6.85 -6.91 -17.17
C ILE A 423 -6.19 -7.67 -18.34
N VAL A 424 -6.64 -7.41 -19.56
CA VAL A 424 -6.08 -8.05 -20.75
C VAL A 424 -4.63 -7.64 -20.97
N ILE A 425 -4.32 -6.35 -20.78
CA ILE A 425 -2.96 -5.83 -20.91
C ILE A 425 -2.03 -6.46 -19.86
N THR A 426 -2.52 -6.64 -18.62
CA THR A 426 -1.81 -7.32 -17.54
C THR A 426 -1.49 -8.77 -17.93
N ALA A 427 -2.48 -9.48 -18.48
CA ALA A 427 -2.25 -10.84 -18.98
C ALA A 427 -1.14 -10.91 -20.03
N VAL A 428 -1.13 -9.96 -20.97
CA VAL A 428 -0.11 -9.91 -22.03
C VAL A 428 1.29 -9.77 -21.45
N TYR A 429 1.56 -8.80 -20.59
CA TYR A 429 2.92 -8.60 -20.11
C TYR A 429 3.37 -9.67 -19.11
N ILE A 430 2.49 -10.16 -18.22
CA ILE A 430 2.83 -11.20 -17.25
C ILE A 430 3.14 -12.52 -17.98
N LEU A 431 2.26 -13.00 -18.84
CA LEU A 431 2.45 -14.29 -19.53
C LEU A 431 3.66 -14.23 -20.47
N ARG A 432 3.89 -13.10 -21.14
CA ARG A 432 5.08 -12.88 -21.97
C ARG A 432 6.36 -12.99 -21.14
N VAL A 433 6.43 -12.33 -19.98
CA VAL A 433 7.61 -12.35 -19.12
C VAL A 433 7.82 -13.75 -18.54
N VAL A 434 6.78 -14.38 -17.98
CA VAL A 434 6.84 -15.76 -17.47
C VAL A 434 7.31 -16.72 -18.53
N GLY A 435 6.74 -16.68 -19.73
CA GLY A 435 7.16 -17.52 -20.86
C GLY A 435 8.62 -17.34 -21.23
N LYS A 436 9.09 -16.09 -21.23
CA LYS A 436 10.44 -15.76 -21.64
C LYS A 436 11.50 -16.14 -20.61
N ILE A 437 11.32 -15.73 -19.35
CA ILE A 437 12.39 -15.94 -18.35
C ILE A 437 12.42 -17.37 -17.79
N LEU A 438 11.28 -18.09 -17.77
CA LEU A 438 11.22 -19.40 -17.16
C LEU A 438 11.39 -20.56 -18.15
N PHE A 439 10.83 -20.46 -19.35
CA PHE A 439 10.69 -21.60 -20.26
C PHE A 439 11.58 -21.53 -21.50
N GLN A 440 12.16 -20.39 -21.83
CA GLN A 440 13.09 -20.29 -22.97
C GLN A 440 14.44 -20.97 -22.69
N LYS A 441 15.28 -21.06 -23.72
CA LYS A 441 16.64 -21.60 -23.58
C LYS A 441 17.45 -20.75 -22.62
N ILE A 442 18.33 -21.40 -21.85
CA ILE A 442 19.28 -20.74 -20.95
C ILE A 442 20.30 -19.97 -21.81
N PRO A 443 20.37 -18.63 -21.70
CA PRO A 443 21.23 -17.82 -22.56
C PRO A 443 22.70 -17.87 -22.13
N ASN A 444 22.98 -18.13 -20.86
CA ASN A 444 24.31 -18.12 -20.28
C ASN A 444 24.59 -19.42 -19.53
N LYS A 445 25.69 -20.12 -19.89
CA LYS A 445 26.11 -21.37 -19.24
C LYS A 445 26.33 -21.22 -17.74
N LYS A 446 26.71 -20.04 -17.25
CA LYS A 446 26.84 -19.75 -15.81
C LYS A 446 25.56 -19.95 -15.03
N PHE A 447 24.40 -19.88 -15.69
CA PHE A 447 23.13 -20.10 -15.01
C PHE A 447 22.92 -21.54 -14.53
N TYR A 448 23.61 -22.52 -15.10
CA TYR A 448 23.59 -23.90 -14.62
C TYR A 448 24.20 -24.07 -13.21
N GLU A 449 25.01 -23.12 -12.76
CA GLU A 449 25.71 -23.12 -11.47
C GLU A 449 24.90 -22.36 -10.38
N LEU A 450 23.75 -21.77 -10.73
CA LEU A 450 22.93 -21.03 -9.78
C LEU A 450 22.30 -21.96 -8.75
N HIS A 451 22.32 -21.53 -7.49
CA HIS A 451 21.64 -22.21 -6.42
C HIS A 451 20.23 -21.65 -6.24
N ASP A 452 19.26 -22.52 -5.94
CA ASP A 452 17.89 -22.10 -5.68
C ASP A 452 17.78 -21.35 -4.33
N ALA A 453 16.58 -20.95 -3.95
CA ALA A 453 16.31 -20.15 -2.76
C ALA A 453 16.87 -20.78 -1.48
N THR A 454 17.46 -19.95 -0.63
CA THR A 454 17.91 -20.32 0.71
C THR A 454 16.72 -20.49 1.68
N TRP A 455 16.95 -21.01 2.88
CA TRP A 455 15.85 -21.28 3.83
C TRP A 455 15.09 -20.01 4.23
N ASP A 456 15.81 -18.91 4.45
CA ASP A 456 15.26 -17.59 4.81
C ASP A 456 14.38 -17.02 3.68
N GLU A 457 14.84 -17.15 2.44
CA GLU A 457 14.10 -16.73 1.26
C GLU A 457 12.86 -17.60 1.03
N ARG A 458 12.99 -18.93 1.17
CA ARG A 458 11.83 -19.86 1.06
C ARG A 458 10.77 -19.57 2.11
N PHE A 459 11.20 -19.25 3.33
CA PHE A 459 10.29 -18.91 4.41
C PHE A 459 9.52 -17.63 4.11
N ALA A 460 10.22 -16.55 3.72
CA ALA A 460 9.58 -15.27 3.36
C ALA A 460 8.57 -15.43 2.21
N ILE A 461 8.99 -16.10 1.12
CA ILE A 461 8.13 -16.35 -0.04
C ILE A 461 6.95 -17.25 0.33
N GLY A 462 7.18 -18.32 1.11
CA GLY A 462 6.13 -19.25 1.56
C GLY A 462 5.05 -18.55 2.38
N CYS A 463 5.43 -17.65 3.29
CA CYS A 463 4.49 -16.84 4.06
C CYS A 463 3.64 -15.94 3.14
N LEU A 464 4.26 -15.28 2.17
CA LEU A 464 3.54 -14.40 1.23
C LEU A 464 2.60 -15.20 0.30
N ILE A 465 3.03 -16.34 -0.22
CA ILE A 465 2.18 -17.24 -1.03
C ILE A 465 0.98 -17.70 -0.20
N PHE A 466 1.21 -18.11 1.05
CA PHE A 466 0.13 -18.51 1.96
C PHE A 466 -0.91 -17.39 2.16
N CYS A 467 -0.44 -16.15 2.37
CA CYS A 467 -1.34 -15.01 2.54
C CYS A 467 -2.12 -14.68 1.26
N VAL A 468 -1.45 -14.69 0.09
CA VAL A 468 -2.09 -14.42 -1.22
C VAL A 468 -3.13 -15.47 -1.57
N ALA A 469 -2.82 -16.75 -1.35
CA ALA A 469 -3.76 -17.85 -1.59
C ALA A 469 -4.88 -17.87 -0.53
N GLY A 470 -4.54 -17.65 0.74
CA GLY A 470 -5.51 -17.59 1.83
C GLY A 470 -6.59 -16.52 1.64
N LEU A 471 -6.18 -15.32 1.23
CA LEU A 471 -7.12 -14.25 0.89
C LEU A 471 -7.99 -14.61 -0.35
N GLY A 472 -7.41 -15.29 -1.34
CA GLY A 472 -8.15 -15.70 -2.53
C GLY A 472 -9.15 -16.83 -2.28
N LEU A 473 -8.85 -17.74 -1.35
CA LEU A 473 -9.70 -18.89 -1.02
C LEU A 473 -10.75 -18.57 0.07
N CYS A 474 -10.44 -17.65 0.98
CA CYS A 474 -11.31 -17.27 2.09
C CYS A 474 -11.53 -15.75 2.16
N PRO A 475 -12.07 -15.13 1.09
CA PRO A 475 -12.19 -13.67 1.01
C PRO A 475 -13.21 -13.09 2.00
N LEU A 476 -14.29 -13.79 2.30
CA LEU A 476 -15.41 -13.32 3.13
C LEU A 476 -14.97 -12.82 4.50
N PHE A 477 -13.92 -13.39 5.07
CA PHE A 477 -13.40 -12.96 6.37
C PHE A 477 -12.94 -11.49 6.34
N PHE A 478 -12.14 -11.11 5.35
CA PHE A 478 -11.64 -9.74 5.20
C PHE A 478 -12.69 -8.82 4.63
N GLU A 479 -13.51 -9.29 3.69
CA GLU A 479 -14.59 -8.53 3.08
C GLU A 479 -15.59 -8.06 4.14
N ASN A 480 -16.05 -8.92 5.04
CA ASN A 480 -16.95 -8.56 6.13
C ASN A 480 -16.34 -7.50 7.07
N MET A 481 -15.06 -7.66 7.43
CA MET A 481 -14.36 -6.66 8.26
C MET A 481 -14.29 -5.29 7.59
N ILE A 482 -14.04 -5.28 6.29
CA ILE A 482 -13.92 -4.06 5.49
C ILE A 482 -15.31 -3.43 5.31
N MET A 483 -16.32 -4.20 4.98
CA MET A 483 -17.70 -3.71 4.82
C MET A 483 -18.23 -3.06 6.07
N ASP A 484 -17.98 -3.62 7.26
CA ASP A 484 -18.35 -3.03 8.54
C ASP A 484 -17.79 -1.62 8.75
N ALA A 485 -16.59 -1.34 8.20
CA ALA A 485 -15.98 -0.02 8.30
C ALA A 485 -16.33 0.90 7.12
N VAL A 486 -16.60 0.33 5.95
CA VAL A 486 -16.99 1.09 4.75
C VAL A 486 -18.41 1.62 4.87
N HIS A 487 -19.33 0.81 5.42
CA HIS A 487 -20.75 1.17 5.54
C HIS A 487 -20.97 2.54 6.21
N PRO A 488 -20.46 2.82 7.42
CA PRO A 488 -20.67 4.13 8.06
C PRO A 488 -19.99 5.28 7.31
N ILE A 489 -18.87 5.04 6.62
CA ILE A 489 -18.20 6.05 5.79
C ILE A 489 -19.06 6.35 4.55
N PHE A 490 -19.56 5.32 3.90
CA PHE A 490 -20.42 5.44 2.73
C PHE A 490 -21.73 6.17 3.08
N ASP A 491 -22.39 5.77 4.16
CA ASP A 491 -23.62 6.42 4.63
C ASP A 491 -23.42 7.90 4.95
N HIS A 492 -22.27 8.23 5.57
CA HIS A 492 -21.92 9.63 5.83
C HIS A 492 -21.78 10.40 4.50
N ILE A 493 -20.97 9.90 3.56
CA ILE A 493 -20.79 10.54 2.25
C ILE A 493 -22.14 10.68 1.54
N PHE A 494 -22.96 9.65 1.56
CA PHE A 494 -24.24 9.60 0.87
C PHE A 494 -25.30 10.56 1.45
N THR A 495 -25.22 10.84 2.75
CA THR A 495 -26.11 11.81 3.40
C THR A 495 -25.99 13.21 2.78
N TYR A 496 -24.78 13.57 2.31
CA TYR A 496 -24.50 14.90 1.71
C TYR A 496 -24.57 14.92 0.19
N ILE A 497 -24.56 13.74 -0.47
CA ILE A 497 -24.66 13.63 -1.93
C ILE A 497 -25.77 12.65 -2.32
N PRO A 498 -27.05 13.01 -2.07
CA PRO A 498 -28.16 12.12 -2.39
C PRO A 498 -28.33 11.86 -3.89
N THR A 499 -27.75 12.69 -4.76
CA THR A 499 -27.75 12.52 -6.21
C THR A 499 -27.03 11.26 -6.67
N LEU A 500 -26.04 10.77 -5.92
CA LEU A 500 -25.33 9.52 -6.22
C LEU A 500 -26.20 8.27 -6.00
N GLY A 501 -27.28 8.35 -5.20
CA GLY A 501 -28.19 7.22 -4.93
C GLY A 501 -29.32 7.05 -5.93
N ASN A 502 -29.52 8.00 -6.80
CA ASN A 502 -30.52 7.96 -7.87
C ASN A 502 -29.90 7.64 -9.24
N LEU A 503 -28.60 7.30 -9.28
CA LEU A 503 -27.85 6.85 -10.44
C LEU A 503 -27.60 5.34 -10.38
#